data_bf64fddcf6f48dd3c452ea627a398f68
#
_entry.id   bf64fddcf6f48dd3c452ea627a398f68
#
_cell.length_a   1.000
_cell.length_b   1.000
_cell.length_c   1.000
_cell.angle_alpha   90.00
_cell.angle_beta   90.00
_cell.angle_gamma   90.00
#
_symmetry.space_group_name_H-M   'P 1'
#
loop_
_entity.id
_entity.type
_entity.pdbx_description
1 polymer ?
#
loop_
_entity_poly.entity_id
_entity_poly.type
_entity_poly.pdbx_seq_one_letter_code
_entity_poly.pdbx_strand_id
1 'polypeptide(L)'
;MFLFEFGLVHRGCIANELSRAVPNVRMIAVGGFVVENRGADEIIALDNPTESDIESAMDFLRSADIIKEVSVIEVSPDRAFIHLVSNAGPEVGYCSEAVERNRCHKIGLEIQHGGVEQWRVRATDRPYVESLVEDLKGMGELKYHKISEEGSWEELIAGRGQA
;
A
#
# COMPACT_ATOMS: atom_id res chain seq x y z
N MET A 1 7.80 -22.37 4.91
CA MET A 1 7.20 -21.04 4.80
C MET A 1 7.84 -20.31 3.63
N PHE A 2 7.03 -19.55 2.90
CA PHE A 2 7.50 -18.79 1.73
C PHE A 2 7.32 -17.30 2.00
N LEU A 3 8.38 -16.54 1.81
CA LEU A 3 8.37 -15.09 1.82
C LEU A 3 8.29 -14.60 0.38
N PHE A 4 7.37 -13.68 0.12
CA PHE A 4 7.21 -13.04 -1.17
C PHE A 4 7.24 -11.52 -1.00
N GLU A 5 8.10 -10.87 -1.75
CA GLU A 5 8.24 -9.43 -1.80
C GLU A 5 7.95 -8.96 -3.22
N PHE A 6 7.16 -7.90 -3.36
CA PHE A 6 6.85 -7.35 -4.68
C PHE A 6 6.67 -5.84 -4.66
N GLY A 7 6.87 -5.26 -5.83
CA GLY A 7 6.56 -3.86 -6.12
C GLY A 7 5.66 -3.79 -7.35
N LEU A 8 4.51 -3.14 -7.20
CA LEU A 8 3.48 -3.05 -8.23
C LEU A 8 3.18 -1.60 -8.59
N VAL A 9 3.14 -1.30 -9.88
CA VAL A 9 2.48 -0.09 -10.38
C VAL A 9 1.00 -0.44 -10.50
N HIS A 10 0.21 -0.07 -9.49
CA HIS A 10 -1.16 -0.50 -9.32
C HIS A 10 -2.12 0.42 -10.09
N ARG A 11 -2.74 -0.11 -11.15
CA ARG A 11 -3.63 0.69 -11.98
C ARG A 11 -4.86 1.19 -11.22
N GLY A 12 -5.12 2.50 -11.30
CA GLY A 12 -6.30 3.12 -10.71
C GLY A 12 -6.30 3.24 -9.19
N CYS A 13 -5.18 2.92 -8.53
CA CYS A 13 -5.05 3.07 -7.09
C CYS A 13 -4.63 4.52 -6.76
N ILE A 14 -5.47 5.22 -6.00
CA ILE A 14 -5.24 6.64 -5.68
C ILE A 14 -3.95 6.84 -4.86
N ALA A 15 -3.65 5.95 -3.92
CA ALA A 15 -2.42 6.03 -3.13
C ALA A 15 -1.18 5.83 -4.00
N ASN A 16 -1.24 4.93 -4.97
CA ASN A 16 -0.17 4.71 -5.93
C ASN A 16 0.04 5.95 -6.82
N GLU A 17 -1.05 6.53 -7.31
CA GLU A 17 -0.99 7.77 -8.12
C GLU A 17 -0.47 8.96 -7.31
N LEU A 18 -0.88 9.09 -6.05
CA LEU A 18 -0.38 10.09 -5.12
C LEU A 18 1.15 9.98 -4.99
N SER A 19 1.67 8.77 -4.80
CA SER A 19 3.11 8.55 -4.68
C SER A 19 3.88 8.88 -5.95
N ARG A 20 3.22 8.84 -7.10
CA ARG A 20 3.80 9.29 -8.38
C ARG A 20 3.78 10.80 -8.51
N ALA A 21 2.73 11.45 -8.00
CA ALA A 21 2.60 12.90 -8.02
C ALA A 21 3.59 13.59 -7.06
N VAL A 22 3.94 12.93 -5.95
CA VAL A 22 4.91 13.42 -4.95
C VAL A 22 6.02 12.37 -4.78
N PRO A 23 6.89 12.19 -5.80
CA PRO A 23 7.76 11.01 -5.88
C PRO A 23 8.90 10.97 -4.88
N ASN A 24 9.27 12.11 -4.29
CA ASN A 24 10.38 12.20 -3.34
C ASN A 24 9.99 11.77 -1.91
N VAL A 25 8.70 11.54 -1.66
CA VAL A 25 8.19 11.19 -0.34
C VAL A 25 7.81 9.73 -0.29
N ARG A 26 8.39 9.01 0.66
CA ARG A 26 7.98 7.66 1.00
C ARG A 26 6.69 7.73 1.81
N MET A 27 5.67 7.02 1.38
CA MET A 27 4.35 7.02 2.01
C MET A 27 4.07 5.66 2.64
N ILE A 28 3.58 5.66 3.86
CA ILE A 28 3.34 4.44 4.64
C ILE A 28 1.83 4.32 4.88
N ALA A 29 1.24 3.19 4.49
CA ALA A 29 -0.13 2.89 4.84
C ALA A 29 -0.20 2.54 6.33
N VAL A 30 -0.80 3.40 7.13
CA VAL A 30 -0.92 3.23 8.59
C VAL A 30 -2.10 2.33 8.93
N GLY A 31 -3.20 2.49 8.21
CA GLY A 31 -4.40 1.69 8.38
C GLY A 31 -5.40 2.02 7.29
N GLY A 32 -6.36 1.14 7.11
CA GLY A 32 -7.40 1.36 6.14
C GLY A 32 -8.35 0.18 6.02
N PHE A 33 -9.51 0.45 5.47
CA PHE A 33 -10.53 -0.56 5.20
C PHE A 33 -11.37 -0.14 4.00
N VAL A 34 -11.92 -1.13 3.31
CA VAL A 34 -12.81 -0.91 2.18
C VAL A 34 -14.19 -0.54 2.72
N VAL A 35 -14.77 0.54 2.19
CA VAL A 35 -16.11 1.01 2.55
C VAL A 35 -17.12 0.63 1.47
N GLU A 36 -18.39 0.97 1.68
CA GLU A 36 -19.44 0.75 0.69
C GLU A 36 -19.07 1.36 -0.67
N ASN A 37 -19.56 0.73 -1.75
CA ASN A 37 -19.29 1.12 -3.14
C ASN A 37 -17.81 1.01 -3.55
N ARG A 38 -17.01 0.19 -2.84
CA ARG A 38 -15.62 -0.11 -3.18
C ARG A 38 -14.66 1.04 -3.00
N GLY A 39 -15.07 2.09 -2.30
CA GLY A 39 -14.16 3.11 -1.81
C GLY A 39 -13.36 2.63 -0.61
N ALA A 40 -12.51 3.46 -0.06
CA ALA A 40 -11.70 3.13 1.12
C ALA A 40 -11.63 4.31 2.08
N ASP A 41 -11.47 3.98 3.35
CA ASP A 41 -11.10 4.92 4.40
C ASP A 41 -9.67 4.58 4.79
N GLU A 42 -8.74 5.52 4.61
CA GLU A 42 -7.31 5.26 4.73
C GLU A 42 -6.60 6.35 5.52
N ILE A 43 -5.56 5.94 6.25
CA ILE A 43 -4.60 6.86 6.86
C ILE A 43 -3.24 6.56 6.26
N ILE A 44 -2.62 7.60 5.70
CA ILE A 44 -1.29 7.53 5.07
C ILE A 44 -0.34 8.45 5.82
N ALA A 45 0.84 7.95 6.15
CA ALA A 45 1.93 8.75 6.70
C ALA A 45 2.89 9.15 5.59
N LEU A 46 3.18 10.44 5.50
CA LEU A 46 4.26 10.97 4.66
C LEU A 46 5.54 10.98 5.50
N ASP A 47 6.60 10.32 5.04
CA ASP A 47 7.86 10.18 5.76
C ASP A 47 8.80 11.35 5.43
N ASN A 48 9.20 12.12 6.44
CA ASN A 48 10.06 13.31 6.31
C ASN A 48 9.61 14.30 5.21
N PRO A 49 8.34 14.68 5.14
CA PRO A 49 7.88 15.61 4.11
C PRO A 49 8.31 17.04 4.40
N THR A 50 8.52 17.82 3.33
CA THR A 50 8.59 19.28 3.44
C THR A 50 7.16 19.82 3.47
N GLU A 51 6.99 21.10 3.83
CA GLU A 51 5.67 21.76 3.73
C GLU A 51 5.13 21.72 2.31
N SER A 52 6.01 21.92 1.32
CA SER A 52 5.65 21.84 -0.09
C SER A 52 5.17 20.45 -0.49
N ASP A 53 5.77 19.38 0.05
CA ASP A 53 5.34 18.01 -0.19
C ASP A 53 3.92 17.78 0.35
N ILE A 54 3.64 18.28 1.56
CA ILE A 54 2.30 18.16 2.17
C ILE A 54 1.27 18.91 1.33
N GLU A 55 1.58 20.13 0.90
CA GLU A 55 0.69 20.91 0.03
C GLU A 55 0.43 20.21 -1.29
N SER A 56 1.47 19.69 -1.94
CA SER A 56 1.34 18.96 -3.19
C SER A 56 0.49 17.70 -3.04
N ALA A 57 0.66 16.97 -1.97
CA ALA A 57 -0.15 15.78 -1.67
C ALA A 57 -1.62 16.16 -1.46
N MET A 58 -1.89 17.20 -0.68
CA MET A 58 -3.25 17.66 -0.42
C MET A 58 -3.92 18.21 -1.67
N ASP A 59 -3.22 18.96 -2.49
CA ASP A 59 -3.74 19.50 -3.76
C ASP A 59 -4.09 18.36 -4.73
N PHE A 60 -3.23 17.35 -4.83
CA PHE A 60 -3.50 16.18 -5.65
C PHE A 60 -4.77 15.46 -5.18
N LEU A 61 -4.89 15.20 -3.89
CA LEU A 61 -6.03 14.46 -3.33
C LEU A 61 -7.32 15.27 -3.45
N ARG A 62 -7.29 16.58 -3.19
CA ARG A 62 -8.47 17.45 -3.32
C ARG A 62 -8.97 17.56 -4.74
N SER A 63 -8.10 17.45 -5.74
CA SER A 63 -8.48 17.52 -7.15
C SER A 63 -8.92 16.19 -7.74
N ALA A 64 -8.78 15.09 -7.01
CA ALA A 64 -9.18 13.76 -7.46
C ALA A 64 -10.70 13.55 -7.24
N ASP A 65 -11.42 13.23 -8.30
CA ASP A 65 -12.89 13.08 -8.27
C ASP A 65 -13.38 12.02 -7.29
N ILE A 66 -12.60 10.97 -7.08
CA ILE A 66 -12.97 9.88 -6.18
C ILE A 66 -12.78 10.20 -4.70
N ILE A 67 -12.08 11.28 -4.37
CA ILE A 67 -11.86 11.65 -2.98
C ILE A 67 -13.05 12.42 -2.43
N LYS A 68 -13.66 11.84 -1.41
CA LYS A 68 -14.81 12.40 -0.71
C LYS A 68 -14.41 13.29 0.46
N GLU A 69 -13.41 12.87 1.21
CA GLU A 69 -12.88 13.57 2.37
C GLU A 69 -11.37 13.46 2.39
N VAL A 70 -10.69 14.54 2.74
CA VAL A 70 -9.23 14.52 2.98
C VAL A 70 -8.85 15.59 3.98
N SER A 71 -7.99 15.23 4.93
CA SER A 71 -7.47 16.17 5.93
C SER A 71 -6.10 15.72 6.44
N VAL A 72 -5.28 16.69 6.84
CA VAL A 72 -4.07 16.41 7.62
C VAL A 72 -4.53 16.30 9.08
N ILE A 73 -4.33 15.13 9.68
CA ILE A 73 -4.82 14.85 11.05
C ILE A 73 -3.75 15.02 12.12
N GLU A 74 -2.48 14.91 11.75
CA GLU A 74 -1.37 15.08 12.68
C GLU A 74 -0.10 15.45 11.92
N VAL A 75 0.72 16.30 12.50
CA VAL A 75 2.06 16.62 12.00
C VAL A 75 3.03 16.47 13.16
N SER A 76 4.02 15.60 13.02
CA SER A 76 5.14 15.41 13.92
C SER A 76 6.42 15.95 13.26
N PRO A 77 7.55 16.02 13.96
CA PRO A 77 8.81 16.48 13.36
C PRO A 77 9.24 15.68 12.13
N ASP A 78 8.92 14.38 12.10
CA ASP A 78 9.39 13.46 11.05
C ASP A 78 8.29 13.01 10.08
N ARG A 79 7.02 13.26 10.38
CA ARG A 79 5.90 12.75 9.59
C ARG A 79 4.70 13.66 9.55
N ALA A 80 3.93 13.52 8.48
CA ALA A 80 2.59 14.08 8.40
C ALA A 80 1.61 12.94 8.10
N PHE A 81 0.46 12.95 8.77
CA PHE A 81 -0.57 11.92 8.62
C PHE A 81 -1.77 12.52 7.92
N ILE A 82 -2.19 11.85 6.85
CA ILE A 82 -3.34 12.26 6.05
C ILE A 82 -4.42 11.20 6.17
N HIS A 83 -5.63 11.63 6.52
CA HIS A 83 -6.83 10.82 6.47
C HIS A 83 -7.54 11.12 5.16
N LEU A 84 -7.89 10.08 4.41
CA LEU A 84 -8.66 10.22 3.18
C LEU A 84 -9.76 9.17 3.09
N VAL A 85 -10.87 9.58 2.50
CA VAL A 85 -11.98 8.70 2.20
C VAL A 85 -12.29 8.84 0.71
N SER A 86 -12.27 7.72 0.00
CA SER A 86 -12.63 7.66 -1.41
C SER A 86 -14.01 7.01 -1.59
N ASN A 87 -14.70 7.36 -2.67
CA ASN A 87 -16.01 6.79 -3.01
C ASN A 87 -15.91 5.72 -4.10
N ALA A 88 -14.73 5.46 -4.63
CA ALA A 88 -14.45 4.43 -5.62
C ALA A 88 -13.05 3.89 -5.41
N GLY A 89 -12.83 2.64 -5.75
CA GLY A 89 -11.53 1.98 -5.74
C GLY A 89 -11.04 1.66 -7.14
N PRO A 90 -9.86 1.04 -7.25
CA PRO A 90 -9.33 0.60 -8.53
C PRO A 90 -10.24 -0.48 -9.13
N GLU A 91 -10.52 -0.36 -10.44
CA GLU A 91 -11.33 -1.36 -11.16
C GLU A 91 -10.69 -2.76 -11.11
N VAL A 92 -9.38 -2.81 -11.09
CA VAL A 92 -8.62 -4.07 -10.99
C VAL A 92 -8.64 -4.68 -9.58
N GLY A 93 -9.23 -4.00 -8.60
CA GLY A 93 -9.27 -4.43 -7.20
C GLY A 93 -8.11 -3.94 -6.36
N TYR A 94 -8.19 -4.18 -5.06
CA TYR A 94 -7.15 -3.82 -4.09
C TYR A 94 -6.13 -4.94 -3.93
N CYS A 95 -4.87 -4.58 -3.70
CA CYS A 95 -3.82 -5.57 -3.40
C CYS A 95 -4.15 -6.39 -2.16
N SER A 96 -4.72 -5.78 -1.13
CA SER A 96 -5.14 -6.50 0.09
C SER A 96 -6.12 -7.65 -0.22
N GLU A 97 -7.05 -7.43 -1.14
CA GLU A 97 -8.00 -8.45 -1.56
C GLU A 97 -7.31 -9.57 -2.34
N ALA A 98 -6.37 -9.23 -3.23
CA ALA A 98 -5.59 -10.24 -3.96
C ALA A 98 -4.75 -11.09 -3.02
N VAL A 99 -4.12 -10.46 -2.03
CA VAL A 99 -3.33 -11.14 -1.00
C VAL A 99 -4.20 -12.13 -0.22
N GLU A 100 -5.36 -11.70 0.27
CA GLU A 100 -6.30 -12.53 1.02
C GLU A 100 -6.87 -13.67 0.17
N ARG A 101 -7.30 -13.38 -1.03
CA ARG A 101 -7.87 -14.36 -1.97
C ARG A 101 -6.90 -15.48 -2.27
N ASN A 102 -5.59 -15.19 -2.31
CA ASN A 102 -4.54 -16.16 -2.58
C ASN A 102 -3.95 -16.77 -1.30
N ARG A 103 -4.60 -16.60 -0.16
CA ARG A 103 -4.20 -17.20 1.12
C ARG A 103 -2.79 -16.79 1.56
N CYS A 104 -2.39 -15.57 1.19
CA CYS A 104 -1.15 -14.95 1.65
C CYS A 104 -1.42 -14.02 2.82
N HIS A 105 -0.41 -13.77 3.64
CA HIS A 105 -0.52 -12.96 4.84
C HIS A 105 0.47 -11.82 4.78
N LYS A 106 -0.04 -10.59 4.88
CA LYS A 106 0.80 -9.39 4.89
C LYS A 106 1.72 -9.38 6.10
N ILE A 107 2.97 -8.99 5.88
CA ILE A 107 3.94 -8.73 6.95
C ILE A 107 4.55 -7.34 6.75
N GLY A 108 4.90 -6.68 7.87
CA GLY A 108 5.50 -5.34 7.81
C GLY A 108 4.56 -4.28 7.28
N LEU A 109 5.15 -3.23 6.74
CA LEU A 109 4.45 -2.06 6.25
C LEU A 109 4.20 -2.15 4.75
N GLU A 110 3.05 -1.63 4.33
CA GLU A 110 2.76 -1.35 2.92
C GLU A 110 3.29 0.05 2.62
N ILE A 111 4.11 0.16 1.59
CA ILE A 111 4.78 1.39 1.21
C ILE A 111 4.35 1.80 -0.20
N GLN A 112 4.07 3.09 -0.38
CA GLN A 112 3.89 3.70 -1.68
C GLN A 112 5.06 4.68 -1.90
N HIS A 113 5.84 4.48 -2.94
CA HIS A 113 6.97 5.35 -3.21
C HIS A 113 7.27 5.45 -4.71
N GLY A 114 7.25 6.66 -5.23
CA GLY A 114 7.58 6.91 -6.64
C GLY A 114 6.71 6.15 -7.64
N GLY A 115 5.45 5.91 -7.30
CA GLY A 115 4.52 5.17 -8.14
C GLY A 115 4.62 3.65 -8.04
N VAL A 116 5.33 3.14 -7.03
CA VAL A 116 5.45 1.69 -6.77
C VAL A 116 4.88 1.36 -5.41
N GLU A 117 3.92 0.46 -5.39
CA GLU A 117 3.32 -0.11 -4.18
C GLU A 117 4.14 -1.33 -3.76
N GLN A 118 4.71 -1.27 -2.56
CA GLN A 118 5.64 -2.28 -2.06
C GLN A 118 5.00 -3.10 -0.95
N TRP A 119 5.03 -4.42 -1.11
CA TRP A 119 4.43 -5.37 -0.18
C TRP A 119 5.40 -6.48 0.18
N ARG A 120 5.22 -7.00 1.38
CA ARG A 120 5.81 -8.25 1.84
C ARG A 120 4.71 -9.14 2.38
N VAL A 121 4.68 -10.38 1.92
CA VAL A 121 3.69 -11.37 2.36
C VAL A 121 4.36 -12.70 2.65
N ARG A 122 3.70 -13.53 3.42
CA ARG A 122 4.10 -14.91 3.69
C ARG A 122 2.95 -15.87 3.40
N ALA A 123 3.31 -17.07 2.98
CA ALA A 123 2.35 -18.12 2.68
C ALA A 123 2.87 -19.47 3.18
N THR A 124 1.93 -20.38 3.48
CA THR A 124 2.26 -21.75 3.89
C THR A 124 2.76 -22.60 2.72
N ASP A 125 2.24 -22.33 1.52
CA ASP A 125 2.52 -23.12 0.33
C ASP A 125 2.91 -22.25 -0.85
N ARG A 126 3.87 -22.71 -1.63
CA ARG A 126 4.37 -21.99 -2.81
C ARG A 126 3.27 -21.72 -3.87
N PRO A 127 2.35 -22.62 -4.18
CA PRO A 127 1.28 -22.34 -5.13
C PRO A 127 0.43 -21.12 -4.81
N TYR A 128 0.27 -20.77 -3.53
CA TYR A 128 -0.45 -19.56 -3.13
C TYR A 128 0.28 -18.29 -3.59
N VAL A 129 1.60 -18.29 -3.45
CA VAL A 129 2.43 -17.16 -3.93
C VAL A 129 2.38 -17.07 -5.45
N GLU A 130 2.51 -18.19 -6.15
CA GLU A 130 2.46 -18.23 -7.61
C GLU A 130 1.11 -17.75 -8.16
N SER A 131 0.03 -18.12 -7.51
CA SER A 131 -1.32 -17.63 -7.84
C SER A 131 -1.45 -16.12 -7.60
N LEU A 132 -0.87 -15.60 -6.51
CA LEU A 132 -0.85 -14.16 -6.25
C LEU A 132 -0.07 -13.41 -7.34
N VAL A 133 1.06 -13.92 -7.78
CA VAL A 133 1.85 -13.32 -8.88
C VAL A 133 0.99 -13.15 -10.13
N GLU A 134 0.22 -14.16 -10.50
CA GLU A 134 -0.65 -14.10 -11.69
C GLU A 134 -1.76 -13.05 -11.51
N ASP A 135 -2.37 -12.95 -10.33
CA ASP A 135 -3.37 -11.94 -10.05
C ASP A 135 -2.76 -10.52 -10.14
N LEU A 136 -1.57 -10.32 -9.56
CA LEU A 136 -0.90 -9.02 -9.57
C LEU A 136 -0.54 -8.56 -11.00
N LYS A 137 -0.16 -9.47 -11.88
CA LYS A 137 0.10 -9.14 -13.28
C LYS A 137 -1.15 -8.59 -13.98
N GLY A 138 -2.33 -9.01 -13.56
CA GLY A 138 -3.59 -8.47 -14.05
C GLY A 138 -3.96 -7.11 -13.48
N MET A 139 -3.32 -6.68 -12.39
CA MET A 139 -3.63 -5.45 -11.68
C MET A 139 -2.73 -4.27 -12.04
N GLY A 140 -1.63 -4.53 -12.71
CA GLY A 140 -0.66 -3.50 -13.08
C GLY A 140 0.65 -4.10 -13.55
N GLU A 141 1.72 -3.32 -13.42
CA GLU A 141 3.06 -3.74 -13.79
C GLU A 141 3.84 -4.16 -12.54
N LEU A 142 4.28 -5.41 -12.48
CA LEU A 142 5.22 -5.87 -11.46
C LEU A 142 6.62 -5.36 -11.79
N LYS A 143 7.10 -4.41 -10.99
CA LYS A 143 8.45 -3.84 -11.15
C LYS A 143 9.52 -4.79 -10.66
N TYR A 144 9.23 -5.49 -9.58
CA TYR A 144 10.09 -6.56 -9.05
C TYR A 144 9.22 -7.54 -8.26
N HIS A 145 9.70 -8.76 -8.17
CA HIS A 145 9.15 -9.75 -7.24
C HIS A 145 10.22 -10.77 -6.88
N LYS A 146 10.19 -11.24 -5.65
CA LYS A 146 11.14 -12.23 -5.15
C LYS A 146 10.43 -13.20 -4.20
N ILE A 147 10.60 -14.50 -4.48
CA ILE A 147 10.12 -15.57 -3.62
C ILE A 147 11.34 -16.20 -2.95
N SER A 148 11.30 -16.37 -1.63
CA SER A 148 12.32 -17.08 -0.88
C SER A 148 11.69 -18.01 0.14
N GLU A 149 12.40 -19.11 0.44
CA GLU A 149 12.01 -20.09 1.43
C GLU A 149 12.91 -19.92 2.66
N GLU A 150 12.68 -18.85 3.41
CA GLU A 150 13.52 -18.43 4.53
C GLU A 150 12.69 -18.11 5.76
N GLY A 151 13.33 -18.27 6.93
CA GLY A 151 12.76 -17.86 8.21
C GLY A 151 11.77 -18.83 8.82
N SER A 152 11.14 -18.39 9.89
CA SER A 152 10.12 -19.15 10.60
C SER A 152 8.93 -18.26 10.96
N TRP A 153 7.79 -18.90 11.24
CA TRP A 153 6.59 -18.19 11.69
C TRP A 153 6.81 -17.49 13.04
N GLU A 154 7.71 -18.00 13.86
CA GLU A 154 8.07 -17.40 15.15
C GLU A 154 8.62 -15.98 14.99
N GLU A 155 9.35 -15.72 13.92
CA GLU A 155 9.90 -14.39 13.61
C GLU A 155 8.81 -13.32 13.45
N LEU A 156 7.60 -13.71 13.02
CA LEU A 156 6.48 -12.79 12.89
C LEU A 156 6.01 -12.24 14.23
N ILE A 157 6.18 -13.02 15.28
CA ILE A 157 5.83 -12.63 16.64
C ILE A 157 6.96 -11.80 17.23
N ALA A 158 8.19 -12.25 17.09
CA ALA A 158 9.38 -11.59 17.60
C ALA A 158 9.60 -10.20 16.93
N GLY A 159 9.30 -10.07 15.66
CA GLY A 159 9.50 -8.84 14.89
C GLY A 159 8.47 -7.73 15.12
N ARG A 160 7.43 -7.95 15.89
CA ARG A 160 6.36 -6.95 16.09
C ARG A 160 6.77 -5.68 16.82
N GLY A 161 7.92 -5.67 17.45
CA GLY A 161 8.49 -4.49 18.10
C GLY A 161 9.52 -3.75 17.26
N GLN A 162 9.78 -4.17 16.04
CA GLN A 162 10.83 -3.66 15.16
C GLN A 162 10.29 -3.09 13.84
N ALA A 163 9.09 -2.55 13.87
CA ALA A 163 8.51 -1.90 12.70
C ALA A 163 9.21 -0.57 12.39
#